data_0762b1529a30bc71830b962432f2cb2f
#
_entry.id   0762b1529a30bc71830b962432f2cb2f
#
_cell.length_a   1.000
_cell.length_b   1.000
_cell.length_c   1.000
_cell.angle_alpha   90.00
_cell.angle_beta   90.00
_cell.angle_gamma   90.00
#
_symmetry.space_group_name_H-M   'P 1'
#
loop_
_entity.id
_entity.type
_entity.pdbx_description
1 polymer ?
#
loop_
_entity_poly.entity_id
_entity_poly.type
_entity_poly.pdbx_seq_one_letter_code
_entity_poly.pdbx_strand_id
1 'polypeptide(L)'
;LSILIFHRVLAEPDLLQTDLIYAQKFADIIDLFRKIFDILPLSEAIERLRSGTLPARAGCITFDDGYADNLTVATPILKHYGLPATVFVATDYLNGGRMFNDTIIEAARRAPLGRYELSQLGLGLADQELMDLSSRVALIKHILPKVKYLSVTARAQAVDAIVARLKVDIADLPRDLMLTTEMLQALHQAGVEIGAHTRRHPILAGLSDYEAEQEIAEGKHWLEECLKTEIRVFAYPNGKPGVDYSPRDADLAKKLGFIGAVSTAWGAASRKTDPYQLPRFSPWTHNSWGFTMQLSRNLMHQ
;
A
#
# COMPACT_ATOMS: atom_id res chain seq x y z
N LEU A 1 -9.32 -3.91 -17.99
CA LEU A 1 -9.47 -3.29 -16.67
C LEU A 1 -8.17 -2.63 -16.26
N SER A 2 -8.19 -1.33 -15.99
CA SER A 2 -7.03 -0.57 -15.46
C SER A 2 -7.24 -0.29 -13.99
N ILE A 3 -6.27 -0.67 -13.14
CA ILE A 3 -6.38 -0.52 -11.69
C ILE A 3 -5.25 0.41 -11.21
N LEU A 4 -5.61 1.55 -10.62
CA LEU A 4 -4.66 2.46 -9.96
C LEU A 4 -4.33 1.96 -8.55
N ILE A 5 -3.05 2.04 -8.18
CA ILE A 5 -2.59 1.80 -6.81
C ILE A 5 -2.01 3.08 -6.21
N PHE A 6 -2.47 3.38 -5.03
CA PHE A 6 -1.93 4.39 -4.12
C PHE A 6 -1.66 3.73 -2.76
N HIS A 7 -0.95 4.43 -1.88
CA HIS A 7 -0.84 4.06 -0.45
C HIS A 7 -1.34 5.24 0.38
N ARG A 8 -0.67 6.38 0.26
CA ARG A 8 -0.99 7.61 0.98
C ARG A 8 -1.44 8.71 0.04
N VAL A 9 -2.29 9.61 0.55
CA VAL A 9 -2.56 10.91 -0.06
C VAL A 9 -2.36 11.97 1.01
N LEU A 10 -1.22 12.63 1.00
CA LEU A 10 -0.90 13.65 1.99
C LEU A 10 -1.75 14.92 1.78
N ALA A 11 -2.08 15.63 2.84
CA ALA A 11 -2.74 16.93 2.72
C ALA A 11 -1.86 17.93 1.94
N GLU A 12 -0.56 17.97 2.27
CA GLU A 12 0.46 18.83 1.69
C GLU A 12 1.71 18.02 1.29
N PRO A 13 2.57 18.53 0.41
CA PRO A 13 3.81 17.87 0.03
C PRO A 13 4.75 17.63 1.21
N ASP A 14 5.36 16.44 1.27
CA ASP A 14 6.40 16.12 2.26
C ASP A 14 7.79 16.11 1.59
N LEU A 15 8.70 16.92 2.11
CA LEU A 15 10.04 17.06 1.56
C LEU A 15 10.94 15.84 1.75
N LEU A 16 10.64 14.96 2.73
CA LEU A 16 11.33 13.67 2.91
C LEU A 16 10.75 12.56 2.03
N GLN A 17 9.51 12.71 1.58
CA GLN A 17 8.75 11.72 0.83
C GLN A 17 8.19 12.36 -0.46
N THR A 18 9.06 12.93 -1.27
CA THR A 18 8.70 13.68 -2.49
C THR A 18 7.97 12.85 -3.55
N ASP A 19 8.06 11.52 -3.45
CA ASP A 19 7.39 10.58 -4.35
C ASP A 19 5.93 10.30 -3.93
N LEU A 20 5.52 10.70 -2.71
CA LEU A 20 4.14 10.58 -2.29
C LEU A 20 3.26 11.64 -2.95
N ILE A 21 2.04 11.21 -3.24
CA ILE A 21 1.02 12.11 -3.80
C ILE A 21 0.37 12.93 -2.69
N TYR A 22 0.01 14.18 -2.99
CA TYR A 22 -0.74 15.05 -2.09
C TYR A 22 -2.08 15.45 -2.71
N ALA A 23 -2.98 16.02 -1.89
CA ALA A 23 -4.39 16.25 -2.19
C ALA A 23 -4.66 16.84 -3.58
N GLN A 24 -3.97 17.95 -3.94
CA GLN A 24 -4.19 18.59 -5.25
C GLN A 24 -3.80 17.66 -6.41
N LYS A 25 -2.64 17.02 -6.34
CA LYS A 25 -2.19 16.08 -7.38
C LYS A 25 -3.09 14.85 -7.49
N PHE A 26 -3.55 14.34 -6.35
CA PHE A 26 -4.51 13.24 -6.33
C PHE A 26 -5.80 13.64 -7.04
N ALA A 27 -6.37 14.81 -6.70
CA ALA A 27 -7.57 15.33 -7.35
C ALA A 27 -7.38 15.47 -8.88
N ASP A 28 -6.25 16.00 -9.34
CA ASP A 28 -5.95 16.17 -10.77
C ASP A 28 -5.89 14.82 -11.51
N ILE A 29 -5.23 13.82 -10.91
CA ILE A 29 -5.15 12.46 -11.47
C ILE A 29 -6.53 11.80 -11.54
N ILE A 30 -7.30 11.88 -10.45
CA ILE A 30 -8.63 11.27 -10.38
C ILE A 30 -9.61 11.95 -11.34
N ASP A 31 -9.56 13.27 -11.47
CA ASP A 31 -10.38 14.01 -12.43
C ASP A 31 -10.06 13.59 -13.89
N LEU A 32 -8.79 13.38 -14.22
CA LEU A 32 -8.41 12.88 -15.54
C LEU A 32 -8.83 11.42 -15.73
N PHE A 33 -8.62 10.56 -14.72
CA PHE A 33 -8.91 9.13 -14.79
C PHE A 33 -10.42 8.87 -15.01
N ARG A 34 -11.30 9.55 -14.27
CA ARG A 34 -12.77 9.45 -14.42
C ARG A 34 -13.30 9.96 -15.75
N LYS A 35 -12.57 10.84 -16.47
CA LYS A 35 -12.94 11.29 -17.82
C LYS A 35 -12.64 10.25 -18.89
N ILE A 36 -11.75 9.32 -18.60
CA ILE A 36 -11.30 8.28 -19.53
C ILE A 36 -11.98 6.93 -19.22
N PHE A 37 -12.19 6.61 -17.94
CA PHE A 37 -12.66 5.32 -17.47
C PHE A 37 -13.98 5.39 -16.72
N ASP A 38 -14.76 4.33 -16.83
CA ASP A 38 -15.91 4.04 -15.98
C ASP A 38 -15.38 3.40 -14.69
N ILE A 39 -15.40 4.13 -13.59
CA ILE A 39 -14.80 3.72 -12.32
C ILE A 39 -15.76 2.83 -11.54
N LEU A 40 -15.30 1.63 -11.18
CA LEU A 40 -16.06 0.61 -10.47
C LEU A 40 -15.38 0.23 -9.16
N PRO A 41 -16.14 -0.25 -8.14
CA PRO A 41 -15.58 -1.01 -7.04
C PRO A 41 -14.81 -2.21 -7.57
N LEU A 42 -13.72 -2.60 -6.90
CA LEU A 42 -12.86 -3.66 -7.45
C LEU A 42 -13.58 -5.01 -7.51
N SER A 43 -14.37 -5.37 -6.49
CA SER A 43 -15.14 -6.61 -6.48
C SER A 43 -16.11 -6.68 -7.65
N GLU A 44 -16.85 -5.61 -7.94
CA GLU A 44 -17.75 -5.53 -9.08
C GLU A 44 -16.98 -5.65 -10.41
N ALA A 45 -15.85 -4.98 -10.53
CA ALA A 45 -15.01 -5.06 -11.73
C ALA A 45 -14.50 -6.49 -11.99
N ILE A 46 -14.10 -7.22 -10.94
CA ILE A 46 -13.68 -8.64 -11.02
C ILE A 46 -14.84 -9.52 -11.49
N GLU A 47 -16.03 -9.38 -10.90
CA GLU A 47 -17.21 -10.17 -11.30
C GLU A 47 -17.59 -9.92 -12.74
N ARG A 48 -17.62 -8.65 -13.17
CA ARG A 48 -17.92 -8.27 -14.55
C ARG A 48 -16.84 -8.71 -15.53
N LEU A 49 -15.56 -8.72 -15.12
CA LEU A 49 -14.46 -9.24 -15.92
C LEU A 49 -14.66 -10.74 -16.20
N ARG A 50 -15.01 -11.50 -15.14
CA ARG A 50 -15.25 -12.96 -15.22
C ARG A 50 -16.48 -13.30 -16.06
N SER A 51 -17.60 -12.57 -15.90
CA SER A 51 -18.83 -12.77 -16.65
C SER A 51 -18.77 -12.20 -18.08
N GLY A 52 -17.77 -11.39 -18.37
CA GLY A 52 -17.61 -10.74 -19.68
C GLY A 52 -18.53 -9.56 -19.91
N THR A 53 -19.04 -8.97 -18.87
CA THR A 53 -19.91 -7.78 -18.90
C THR A 53 -19.18 -6.51 -18.48
N LEU A 54 -17.83 -6.58 -18.34
CA LEU A 54 -17.02 -5.43 -17.98
C LEU A 54 -17.10 -4.34 -19.06
N PRO A 55 -17.33 -3.06 -18.72
CA PRO A 55 -17.25 -1.96 -19.67
C PRO A 55 -15.88 -1.88 -20.34
N ALA A 56 -15.85 -1.45 -21.61
CA ALA A 56 -14.61 -1.39 -22.39
C ALA A 56 -13.54 -0.48 -21.74
N ARG A 57 -13.97 0.53 -21.00
CA ARG A 57 -13.11 1.49 -20.30
C ARG A 57 -13.31 1.40 -18.78
N ALA A 58 -13.29 0.18 -18.24
CA ALA A 58 -13.38 -0.01 -16.79
C ALA A 58 -12.09 0.36 -16.09
N GLY A 59 -12.21 1.08 -14.99
CA GLY A 59 -11.12 1.46 -14.09
C GLY A 59 -11.46 1.21 -12.63
N CYS A 60 -10.43 1.01 -11.78
CA CYS A 60 -10.56 0.94 -10.33
C CYS A 60 -9.50 1.83 -9.67
N ILE A 61 -9.83 2.32 -8.47
CA ILE A 61 -8.94 3.11 -7.62
C ILE A 61 -8.70 2.29 -6.36
N THR A 62 -7.43 1.99 -6.05
CA THR A 62 -7.09 1.20 -4.86
C THR A 62 -6.02 1.88 -4.02
N PHE A 63 -6.08 1.63 -2.70
CA PHE A 63 -5.09 2.06 -1.72
C PHE A 63 -4.63 0.87 -0.92
N ASP A 64 -3.36 0.81 -0.57
CA ASP A 64 -2.79 -0.24 0.26
C ASP A 64 -2.45 0.27 1.66
N ASP A 65 -2.22 -0.65 2.58
CA ASP A 65 -1.76 -0.50 3.97
C ASP A 65 -2.81 -0.05 4.99
N GLY A 66 -3.76 0.79 4.64
CA GLY A 66 -4.76 1.34 5.57
C GLY A 66 -4.29 2.58 6.33
N TYR A 67 -3.73 3.55 5.62
CA TYR A 67 -3.34 4.84 6.18
C TYR A 67 -4.54 5.74 6.52
N ALA A 68 -4.43 6.53 7.58
CA ALA A 68 -5.47 7.45 8.04
C ALA A 68 -5.86 8.50 6.98
N ASP A 69 -4.90 8.92 6.13
CA ASP A 69 -5.14 9.88 5.06
C ASP A 69 -6.02 9.32 3.92
N ASN A 70 -6.23 8.02 3.85
CA ASN A 70 -7.23 7.42 2.95
C ASN A 70 -8.66 7.90 3.34
N LEU A 71 -8.95 8.02 4.64
CA LEU A 71 -10.23 8.58 5.11
C LEU A 71 -10.22 10.11 5.09
N THR A 72 -9.16 10.72 5.65
CA THR A 72 -9.20 12.16 5.98
C THR A 72 -8.90 13.06 4.79
N VAL A 73 -8.20 12.56 3.76
CA VAL A 73 -7.80 13.33 2.57
C VAL A 73 -8.38 12.73 1.28
N ALA A 74 -8.13 11.43 1.01
CA ALA A 74 -8.54 10.83 -0.26
C ALA A 74 -10.06 10.70 -0.38
N THR A 75 -10.74 10.22 0.67
CA THR A 75 -12.20 9.98 0.65
C THR A 75 -13.02 11.25 0.39
N PRO A 76 -12.75 12.42 0.96
CA PRO A 76 -13.46 13.66 0.60
C PRO A 76 -13.33 14.01 -0.88
N ILE A 77 -12.15 13.82 -1.48
CA ILE A 77 -11.92 14.06 -2.91
C ILE A 77 -12.71 13.07 -3.77
N LEU A 78 -12.66 11.78 -3.43
CA LEU A 78 -13.43 10.74 -4.12
C LEU A 78 -14.94 11.00 -4.04
N LYS A 79 -15.44 11.37 -2.87
CA LYS A 79 -16.86 11.75 -2.68
C LYS A 79 -17.26 12.95 -3.51
N HIS A 80 -16.41 13.97 -3.62
CA HIS A 80 -16.66 15.15 -4.46
C HIS A 80 -16.93 14.75 -5.92
N TYR A 81 -16.23 13.72 -6.42
CA TYR A 81 -16.40 13.21 -7.79
C TYR A 81 -17.41 12.05 -7.89
N GLY A 82 -17.98 11.58 -6.78
CA GLY A 82 -18.89 10.42 -6.76
C GLY A 82 -18.23 9.11 -7.16
N LEU A 83 -16.95 8.91 -6.82
CA LEU A 83 -16.15 7.78 -7.26
C LEU A 83 -15.97 6.73 -6.17
N PRO A 84 -16.13 5.43 -6.49
CA PRO A 84 -15.79 4.34 -5.59
C PRO A 84 -14.27 4.14 -5.52
N ALA A 85 -13.83 3.53 -4.41
CA ALA A 85 -12.47 3.07 -4.24
C ALA A 85 -12.43 1.84 -3.33
N THR A 86 -11.30 1.13 -3.34
CA THR A 86 -11.02 -0.01 -2.47
C THR A 86 -9.79 0.29 -1.62
N VAL A 87 -9.85 0.08 -0.31
CA VAL A 87 -8.72 0.23 0.62
C VAL A 87 -8.37 -1.14 1.19
N PHE A 88 -7.14 -1.58 0.95
CA PHE A 88 -6.58 -2.81 1.50
C PHE A 88 -5.87 -2.54 2.83
N VAL A 89 -6.22 -3.29 3.86
CA VAL A 89 -5.83 -2.97 5.23
C VAL A 89 -4.96 -4.06 5.84
N ALA A 90 -3.76 -3.67 6.31
CA ALA A 90 -2.87 -4.50 7.11
C ALA A 90 -3.22 -4.31 8.60
N THR A 91 -3.89 -5.31 9.20
CA THR A 91 -4.69 -5.11 10.41
C THR A 91 -3.91 -4.86 11.70
N ASP A 92 -2.69 -5.38 11.83
CA ASP A 92 -1.87 -5.20 13.05
C ASP A 92 -1.27 -3.77 13.18
N TYR A 93 -1.39 -2.95 12.13
CA TYR A 93 -0.90 -1.56 12.18
C TYR A 93 -1.98 -0.55 12.57
N LEU A 94 -3.22 -0.97 12.66
CA LEU A 94 -4.32 -0.10 13.11
C LEU A 94 -4.14 0.36 14.57
N ASN A 95 -4.88 1.40 14.97
CA ASN A 95 -4.97 1.86 16.35
C ASN A 95 -3.62 2.31 16.97
N GLY A 96 -2.84 3.05 16.21
CA GLY A 96 -1.56 3.61 16.68
C GLY A 96 -0.33 2.80 16.33
N GLY A 97 -0.49 1.76 15.50
CA GLY A 97 0.65 1.07 14.88
C GLY A 97 1.34 1.92 13.81
N ARG A 98 2.43 1.42 13.27
CA ARG A 98 3.22 2.06 12.23
C ARG A 98 3.88 1.02 11.33
N MET A 99 3.86 1.25 10.03
CA MET A 99 4.65 0.44 9.11
C MET A 99 6.15 0.67 9.39
N PHE A 100 6.97 -0.32 9.12
CA PHE A 100 8.42 -0.24 9.40
C PHE A 100 9.10 0.90 8.63
N ASN A 101 8.66 1.15 7.39
CA ASN A 101 9.14 2.26 6.57
C ASN A 101 8.83 3.60 7.20
N ASP A 102 7.62 3.80 7.72
CA ASP A 102 7.24 5.04 8.40
C ASP A 102 8.05 5.24 9.67
N THR A 103 8.31 4.16 10.42
CA THR A 103 9.15 4.23 11.61
C THR A 103 10.55 4.75 11.28
N ILE A 104 11.17 4.26 10.19
CA ILE A 104 12.48 4.72 9.72
C ILE A 104 12.42 6.18 9.23
N ILE A 105 11.39 6.53 8.44
CA ILE A 105 11.23 7.89 7.89
C ILE A 105 11.05 8.89 9.02
N GLU A 106 10.18 8.58 9.98
CA GLU A 106 9.89 9.47 11.10
C GLU A 106 11.05 9.57 12.10
N ALA A 107 11.82 8.49 12.27
CA ALA A 107 13.07 8.53 13.03
C ALA A 107 14.12 9.41 12.31
N ALA A 108 14.30 9.23 11.00
CA ALA A 108 15.21 10.07 10.22
C ALA A 108 14.80 11.56 10.24
N ARG A 109 13.48 11.85 10.28
CA ARG A 109 12.95 13.22 10.39
C ARG A 109 13.36 13.88 11.71
N ARG A 110 13.34 13.14 12.82
CA ARG A 110 13.56 13.64 14.19
C ARG A 110 15.00 13.53 14.67
N ALA A 111 15.80 12.67 14.02
CA ALA A 111 17.19 12.46 14.41
C ALA A 111 17.96 13.79 14.50
N PRO A 112 18.72 14.08 15.56
CA PRO A 112 19.60 15.24 15.62
C PRO A 112 20.60 15.28 14.47
N LEU A 113 21.12 16.43 14.13
CA LEU A 113 22.25 16.51 13.19
C LEU A 113 23.49 15.88 13.83
N GLY A 114 24.34 15.22 13.04
CA GLY A 114 25.55 14.57 13.52
C GLY A 114 25.86 13.25 12.84
N ARG A 115 26.89 12.59 13.32
CA ARG A 115 27.37 11.32 12.80
C ARG A 115 26.74 10.13 13.54
N TYR A 116 26.40 9.08 12.76
CA TYR A 116 25.75 7.86 13.21
C TYR A 116 26.50 6.63 12.71
N GLU A 117 26.97 5.80 13.64
CA GLU A 117 27.74 4.58 13.38
C GLU A 117 26.80 3.39 13.11
N LEU A 118 26.11 3.41 11.95
CA LEU A 118 25.16 2.37 11.56
C LEU A 118 25.84 1.06 11.14
N SER A 119 27.11 1.11 10.77
CA SER A 119 27.91 -0.07 10.39
C SER A 119 27.98 -1.11 11.52
N GLN A 120 27.91 -0.66 12.78
CA GLN A 120 27.96 -1.55 13.96
C GLN A 120 26.68 -2.39 14.14
N LEU A 121 25.61 -2.13 13.39
CA LEU A 121 24.36 -2.88 13.51
C LEU A 121 24.39 -4.23 12.76
N GLY A 122 25.43 -4.53 12.00
CA GLY A 122 25.53 -5.82 11.26
C GLY A 122 24.55 -5.98 10.11
N LEU A 123 23.87 -4.88 9.68
CA LEU A 123 22.85 -4.89 8.63
C LEU A 123 23.42 -4.53 7.24
N GLY A 124 24.74 -4.46 7.09
CA GLY A 124 25.39 -3.99 5.86
C GLY A 124 25.09 -2.51 5.56
N LEU A 125 24.87 -1.73 6.61
CA LEU A 125 24.72 -0.28 6.55
C LEU A 125 26.09 0.38 6.67
N ALA A 126 26.28 1.49 5.96
CA ALA A 126 27.43 2.37 6.16
C ALA A 126 27.08 3.43 7.20
N ASP A 127 28.13 3.97 7.87
CA ASP A 127 27.97 5.13 8.74
C ASP A 127 27.45 6.32 7.95
N GLN A 128 26.62 7.12 8.59
CA GLN A 128 25.96 8.28 7.98
C GLN A 128 26.19 9.54 8.79
N GLU A 129 26.22 10.67 8.10
CA GLU A 129 26.24 11.99 8.72
C GLU A 129 25.00 12.76 8.28
N LEU A 130 24.20 13.21 9.26
CA LEU A 130 23.03 14.04 9.02
C LEU A 130 23.41 15.50 9.19
N MET A 131 23.34 16.25 8.11
CA MET A 131 23.67 17.67 8.06
C MET A 131 22.46 18.53 7.66
N ASP A 132 21.55 17.96 6.86
CA ASP A 132 20.45 18.66 6.23
C ASP A 132 19.34 17.70 5.77
N LEU A 133 18.37 18.21 5.03
CA LEU A 133 17.28 17.41 4.45
C LEU A 133 17.79 16.36 3.46
N SER A 134 18.79 16.69 2.64
CA SER A 134 19.28 15.78 1.60
C SER A 134 19.96 14.56 2.20
N SER A 135 20.72 14.72 3.27
CA SER A 135 21.34 13.64 4.03
C SER A 135 20.31 12.75 4.73
N ARG A 136 19.17 13.30 5.20
CA ARG A 136 18.06 12.51 5.72
C ARG A 136 17.40 11.65 4.64
N VAL A 137 17.15 12.21 3.46
CA VAL A 137 16.63 11.45 2.31
C VAL A 137 17.61 10.33 1.91
N ALA A 138 18.91 10.63 1.88
CA ALA A 138 19.93 9.62 1.59
C ALA A 138 19.96 8.50 2.63
N LEU A 139 19.86 8.83 3.92
CA LEU A 139 19.76 7.87 5.02
C LEU A 139 18.57 6.92 4.83
N ILE A 140 17.37 7.46 4.58
CA ILE A 140 16.15 6.68 4.36
C ILE A 140 16.33 5.71 3.19
N LYS A 141 16.81 6.21 2.04
CA LYS A 141 17.08 5.40 0.84
C LYS A 141 18.13 4.32 1.07
N HIS A 142 19.08 4.55 1.97
CA HIS A 142 20.11 3.59 2.33
C HIS A 142 19.57 2.47 3.24
N ILE A 143 18.71 2.80 4.20
CA ILE A 143 18.21 1.84 5.21
C ILE A 143 17.09 0.96 4.66
N LEU A 144 16.07 1.53 4.02
CA LEU A 144 14.84 0.80 3.67
C LEU A 144 15.09 -0.48 2.86
N PRO A 145 15.96 -0.51 1.82
CA PRO A 145 16.21 -1.74 1.07
C PRO A 145 16.88 -2.84 1.89
N LYS A 146 17.64 -2.48 2.94
CA LYS A 146 18.36 -3.43 3.80
C LYS A 146 17.47 -4.16 4.78
N VAL A 147 16.38 -3.51 5.21
CA VAL A 147 15.43 -4.08 6.18
C VAL A 147 14.20 -4.70 5.54
N LYS A 148 13.87 -4.32 4.30
CA LYS A 148 12.64 -4.72 3.61
C LYS A 148 12.42 -6.24 3.57
N TYR A 149 13.45 -7.01 3.23
CA TYR A 149 13.34 -8.46 3.02
C TYR A 149 13.74 -9.30 4.24
N LEU A 150 13.94 -8.69 5.40
CA LEU A 150 14.10 -9.42 6.65
C LEU A 150 12.75 -10.05 7.07
N SER A 151 12.83 -11.15 7.83
CA SER A 151 11.62 -11.70 8.48
C SER A 151 10.95 -10.65 9.37
N VAL A 152 9.66 -10.79 9.65
CA VAL A 152 8.91 -9.82 10.45
C VAL A 152 9.61 -9.51 11.78
N THR A 153 10.06 -10.55 12.50
CA THR A 153 10.76 -10.39 13.79
C THR A 153 12.13 -9.73 13.63
N ALA A 154 12.95 -10.20 12.68
CA ALA A 154 14.25 -9.62 12.43
C ALA A 154 14.15 -8.16 11.95
N ARG A 155 13.15 -7.85 11.14
CA ARG A 155 12.86 -6.49 10.68
C ARG A 155 12.49 -5.57 11.84
N ALA A 156 11.62 -6.00 12.74
CA ALA A 156 11.26 -5.23 13.92
C ALA A 156 12.49 -4.92 14.79
N GLN A 157 13.30 -5.93 15.11
CA GLN A 157 14.53 -5.77 15.87
C GLN A 157 15.52 -4.82 15.18
N ALA A 158 15.70 -4.95 13.86
CA ALA A 158 16.56 -4.06 13.09
C ALA A 158 16.08 -2.61 13.12
N VAL A 159 14.77 -2.39 12.97
CA VAL A 159 14.16 -1.06 13.03
C VAL A 159 14.35 -0.43 14.40
N ASP A 160 14.09 -1.17 15.48
CA ASP A 160 14.29 -0.68 16.86
C ASP A 160 15.75 -0.30 17.11
N ALA A 161 16.68 -1.14 16.67
CA ALA A 161 18.13 -0.86 16.79
C ALA A 161 18.55 0.39 15.99
N ILE A 162 18.00 0.58 14.80
CA ILE A 162 18.26 1.76 13.95
C ILE A 162 17.71 3.02 14.64
N VAL A 163 16.45 2.99 15.12
CA VAL A 163 15.81 4.12 15.82
C VAL A 163 16.63 4.53 17.04
N ALA A 164 17.04 3.57 17.87
CA ALA A 164 17.89 3.82 19.02
C ALA A 164 19.24 4.44 18.62
N ARG A 165 19.88 3.93 17.55
CA ARG A 165 21.15 4.48 17.03
C ARG A 165 20.97 5.90 16.49
N LEU A 166 19.82 6.24 15.94
CA LEU A 166 19.47 7.60 15.51
C LEU A 166 19.15 8.53 16.68
N LYS A 167 19.23 8.07 17.92
CA LYS A 167 18.97 8.82 19.15
C LYS A 167 17.54 9.41 19.19
N VAL A 168 16.58 8.64 18.72
CA VAL A 168 15.16 8.98 18.73
C VAL A 168 14.44 8.04 19.68
N ASP A 169 13.54 8.58 20.51
CA ASP A 169 12.64 7.73 21.29
C ASP A 169 11.49 7.28 20.38
N ILE A 170 11.24 5.98 20.33
CA ILE A 170 10.14 5.39 19.55
C ILE A 170 8.77 5.87 20.06
N ALA A 171 8.67 6.29 21.32
CA ALA A 171 7.46 6.86 21.92
C ALA A 171 7.11 8.24 21.34
N ASP A 172 8.10 9.00 20.85
CA ASP A 172 7.93 10.32 20.24
C ASP A 172 7.48 10.24 18.76
N LEU A 173 7.45 9.05 18.19
CA LEU A 173 7.04 8.87 16.79
C LEU A 173 5.50 8.93 16.66
N PRO A 174 4.95 9.42 15.51
CA PRO A 174 3.52 9.55 15.31
C PRO A 174 2.77 8.23 15.49
N ARG A 175 1.60 8.28 16.09
CA ARG A 175 0.70 7.13 16.28
C ARG A 175 -0.61 7.26 15.50
N ASP A 176 -0.73 8.26 14.65
CA ASP A 176 -1.92 8.65 13.91
C ASP A 176 -1.77 8.49 12.39
N LEU A 177 -0.73 7.77 11.95
CA LEU A 177 -0.49 7.53 10.52
C LEU A 177 -1.46 6.51 9.92
N MET A 178 -1.88 5.53 10.73
CA MET A 178 -2.75 4.43 10.30
C MET A 178 -4.19 4.67 10.76
N LEU A 179 -5.16 4.05 10.08
CA LEU A 179 -6.55 4.07 10.49
C LEU A 179 -6.73 3.56 11.93
N THR A 180 -7.67 4.15 12.67
CA THR A 180 -8.24 3.49 13.86
C THR A 180 -9.39 2.56 13.43
N THR A 181 -9.85 1.72 14.35
CA THR A 181 -11.04 0.88 14.12
C THR A 181 -12.26 1.72 13.76
N GLU A 182 -12.46 2.84 14.44
CA GLU A 182 -13.56 3.78 14.18
C GLU A 182 -13.42 4.44 12.81
N MET A 183 -12.20 4.82 12.43
CA MET A 183 -11.91 5.38 11.10
C MET A 183 -12.16 4.34 9.99
N LEU A 184 -11.78 3.08 10.21
CA LEU A 184 -12.05 1.99 9.28
C LEU A 184 -13.56 1.77 9.08
N GLN A 185 -14.33 1.78 10.18
CA GLN A 185 -15.79 1.68 10.12
C GLN A 185 -16.40 2.89 9.39
N ALA A 186 -15.91 4.10 9.65
CA ALA A 186 -16.36 5.31 8.96
C ALA A 186 -16.03 5.28 7.47
N LEU A 187 -14.88 4.73 7.09
CA LEU A 187 -14.46 4.55 5.70
C LEU A 187 -15.42 3.60 4.96
N HIS A 188 -15.72 2.45 5.60
CA HIS A 188 -16.70 1.49 5.06
C HIS A 188 -18.12 2.08 4.94
N GLN A 189 -18.60 2.78 5.98
CA GLN A 189 -19.89 3.49 5.96
C GLN A 189 -19.94 4.59 4.90
N ALA A 190 -18.79 5.15 4.54
CA ALA A 190 -18.65 6.12 3.46
C ALA A 190 -18.80 5.51 2.05
N GLY A 191 -18.97 4.19 1.95
CA GLY A 191 -19.11 3.45 0.69
C GLY A 191 -17.77 3.04 0.06
N VAL A 192 -16.66 3.14 0.78
CA VAL A 192 -15.35 2.62 0.33
C VAL A 192 -15.32 1.11 0.58
N GLU A 193 -14.96 0.35 -0.45
CA GLU A 193 -14.75 -1.09 -0.32
C GLU A 193 -13.51 -1.38 0.51
N ILE A 194 -13.60 -2.33 1.43
CA ILE A 194 -12.46 -2.77 2.25
C ILE A 194 -11.98 -4.12 1.75
N GLY A 195 -10.68 -4.24 1.52
CA GLY A 195 -9.98 -5.47 1.17
C GLY A 195 -8.94 -5.85 2.22
N ALA A 196 -8.50 -7.11 2.21
CA ALA A 196 -7.47 -7.59 3.11
C ALA A 196 -6.06 -7.39 2.53
N HIS A 197 -5.09 -7.12 3.43
CA HIS A 197 -3.67 -6.92 3.08
C HIS A 197 -2.73 -7.64 4.07
N THR A 198 -3.12 -8.86 4.45
CA THR A 198 -2.55 -9.64 5.53
C THR A 198 -2.70 -8.97 6.91
N ARG A 199 -2.09 -9.54 7.89
CA ARG A 199 -2.08 -9.03 9.26
C ARG A 199 -0.89 -8.09 9.50
N ARG A 200 0.35 -8.58 9.30
CA ARG A 200 1.63 -7.88 9.62
C ARG A 200 2.43 -7.46 8.39
N HIS A 201 1.82 -7.50 7.21
CA HIS A 201 2.45 -7.09 5.94
C HIS A 201 3.80 -7.75 5.68
N PRO A 202 3.90 -9.11 5.78
CA PRO A 202 5.13 -9.83 5.48
C PRO A 202 5.34 -9.96 3.97
N ILE A 203 6.57 -10.30 3.55
CA ILE A 203 6.83 -10.88 2.23
C ILE A 203 6.36 -12.33 2.25
N LEU A 204 5.24 -12.63 1.59
CA LEU A 204 4.60 -13.95 1.66
C LEU A 204 5.49 -15.07 1.10
N ALA A 205 6.26 -14.79 0.04
CA ALA A 205 7.17 -15.75 -0.57
C ALA A 205 8.23 -16.30 0.41
N GLY A 206 8.54 -15.56 1.48
CA GLY A 206 9.49 -15.96 2.51
C GLY A 206 8.90 -16.78 3.67
N LEU A 207 7.58 -16.99 3.68
CA LEU A 207 6.87 -17.71 4.73
C LEU A 207 6.62 -19.16 4.35
N SER A 208 6.46 -20.04 5.35
CA SER A 208 5.87 -21.37 5.15
C SER A 208 4.41 -21.25 4.72
N ASP A 209 3.85 -22.34 4.17
CA ASP A 209 2.45 -22.39 3.73
C ASP A 209 1.49 -22.07 4.89
N TYR A 210 1.77 -22.62 6.07
CA TYR A 210 0.99 -22.37 7.27
C TYR A 210 1.04 -20.90 7.71
N GLU A 211 2.23 -20.31 7.78
CA GLU A 211 2.38 -18.89 8.18
C GLU A 211 1.72 -17.95 7.18
N ALA A 212 1.86 -18.20 5.87
CA ALA A 212 1.21 -17.40 4.84
C ALA A 212 -0.32 -17.51 4.92
N GLU A 213 -0.85 -18.72 5.13
CA GLU A 213 -2.30 -18.93 5.31
C GLU A 213 -2.80 -18.18 6.55
N GLN A 214 -2.09 -18.25 7.70
CA GLN A 214 -2.48 -17.53 8.90
C GLN A 214 -2.46 -16.00 8.70
N GLU A 215 -1.43 -15.45 8.09
CA GLU A 215 -1.33 -14.01 7.80
C GLU A 215 -2.50 -13.49 6.97
N ILE A 216 -2.93 -14.25 5.96
CA ILE A 216 -4.05 -13.88 5.09
C ILE A 216 -5.38 -14.10 5.81
N ALA A 217 -5.57 -15.28 6.43
CA ALA A 217 -6.83 -15.66 7.05
C ALA A 217 -7.18 -14.80 8.27
N GLU A 218 -6.20 -14.57 9.16
CA GLU A 218 -6.42 -13.77 10.38
C GLU A 218 -6.72 -12.31 10.04
N GLY A 219 -6.02 -11.74 9.03
CA GLY A 219 -6.30 -10.38 8.57
C GLY A 219 -7.72 -10.27 7.98
N LYS A 220 -8.13 -11.23 7.14
CA LYS A 220 -9.51 -11.30 6.59
C LYS A 220 -10.54 -11.41 7.72
N HIS A 221 -10.36 -12.37 8.60
CA HIS A 221 -11.31 -12.64 9.70
C HIS A 221 -11.49 -11.42 10.61
N TRP A 222 -10.40 -10.75 10.98
CA TRP A 222 -10.46 -9.55 11.80
C TRP A 222 -11.28 -8.43 11.15
N LEU A 223 -11.09 -8.21 9.84
CA LEU A 223 -11.86 -7.21 9.09
C LEU A 223 -13.34 -7.57 9.01
N GLU A 224 -13.67 -8.85 8.76
CA GLU A 224 -15.06 -9.35 8.72
C GLU A 224 -15.77 -9.20 10.07
N GLU A 225 -15.08 -9.53 11.16
CA GLU A 225 -15.60 -9.32 12.51
C GLU A 225 -15.81 -7.84 12.85
N CYS A 226 -14.87 -6.97 12.45
CA CYS A 226 -14.93 -5.53 12.70
C CYS A 226 -16.06 -4.84 11.92
N LEU A 227 -16.25 -5.21 10.65
CA LEU A 227 -17.17 -4.54 9.73
C LEU A 227 -18.51 -5.26 9.56
N LYS A 228 -18.63 -6.50 10.07
CA LYS A 228 -19.81 -7.38 9.90
C LYS A 228 -20.22 -7.54 8.43
N THR A 229 -19.22 -7.61 7.55
CA THR A 229 -19.38 -7.80 6.10
C THR A 229 -18.32 -8.74 5.57
N GLU A 230 -18.60 -9.44 4.48
CA GLU A 230 -17.64 -10.30 3.80
C GLU A 230 -16.51 -9.47 3.15
N ILE A 231 -15.28 -9.87 3.38
CA ILE A 231 -14.10 -9.28 2.73
C ILE A 231 -13.75 -10.11 1.50
N ARG A 232 -13.96 -9.54 0.32
CA ARG A 232 -14.00 -10.25 -0.95
C ARG A 232 -12.73 -10.15 -1.78
N VAL A 233 -11.89 -9.15 -1.54
CA VAL A 233 -10.70 -8.85 -2.35
C VAL A 233 -9.45 -8.77 -1.49
N PHE A 234 -8.31 -9.13 -2.10
CA PHE A 234 -7.02 -9.20 -1.42
C PHE A 234 -5.94 -8.45 -2.21
N ALA A 235 -4.99 -7.82 -1.52
CA ALA A 235 -3.76 -7.31 -2.10
C ALA A 235 -2.54 -7.99 -1.47
N TYR A 236 -1.60 -8.43 -2.31
CA TYR A 236 -0.34 -9.02 -1.82
C TYR A 236 0.57 -7.93 -1.27
N PRO A 237 1.11 -8.07 -0.03
CA PRO A 237 2.12 -7.15 0.49
C PRO A 237 3.30 -6.97 -0.46
N ASN A 238 3.67 -5.72 -0.77
CA ASN A 238 4.62 -5.34 -1.83
C ASN A 238 4.22 -5.81 -3.25
N GLY A 239 3.69 -7.00 -3.40
CA GLY A 239 2.92 -7.51 -4.54
C GLY A 239 3.65 -7.78 -5.84
N LYS A 240 4.99 -7.89 -5.85
CA LYS A 240 5.76 -8.24 -7.05
C LYS A 240 5.71 -9.75 -7.29
N PRO A 241 5.12 -10.23 -8.40
CA PRO A 241 5.02 -11.66 -8.70
C PRO A 241 6.38 -12.36 -8.74
N GLY A 242 6.46 -13.55 -8.13
CA GLY A 242 7.67 -14.37 -8.09
C GLY A 242 8.79 -13.83 -7.17
N VAL A 243 8.58 -12.68 -6.53
CA VAL A 243 9.53 -12.08 -5.58
C VAL A 243 8.89 -11.91 -4.20
N ASP A 244 7.75 -11.23 -4.11
CA ASP A 244 7.09 -10.94 -2.85
C ASP A 244 5.99 -11.96 -2.54
N TYR A 245 5.42 -12.60 -3.55
CA TYR A 245 4.48 -13.71 -3.45
C TYR A 245 4.67 -14.70 -4.61
N SER A 246 4.11 -15.90 -4.47
CA SER A 246 4.22 -17.02 -5.41
C SER A 246 2.83 -17.52 -5.86
N PRO A 247 2.74 -18.45 -6.83
CA PRO A 247 1.48 -19.10 -7.19
C PRO A 247 0.76 -19.75 -6.00
N ARG A 248 1.50 -20.31 -5.03
CA ARG A 248 0.96 -20.84 -3.78
C ARG A 248 0.10 -19.80 -3.05
N ASP A 249 0.55 -18.55 -2.98
CA ASP A 249 -0.17 -17.49 -2.26
C ASP A 249 -1.45 -17.07 -3.01
N ALA A 250 -1.44 -17.18 -4.34
CA ALA A 250 -2.64 -17.00 -5.16
C ALA A 250 -3.67 -18.13 -4.91
N ASP A 251 -3.20 -19.38 -4.79
CA ASP A 251 -4.05 -20.51 -4.44
C ASP A 251 -4.60 -20.38 -3.00
N LEU A 252 -3.81 -19.84 -2.06
CA LEU A 252 -4.28 -19.56 -0.70
C LEU A 252 -5.37 -18.47 -0.70
N ALA A 253 -5.20 -17.38 -1.43
CA ALA A 253 -6.23 -16.36 -1.57
C ALA A 253 -7.55 -16.94 -2.11
N LYS A 254 -7.47 -17.81 -3.11
CA LYS A 254 -8.62 -18.53 -3.65
C LYS A 254 -9.25 -19.49 -2.62
N LYS A 255 -8.45 -20.28 -1.93
CA LYS A 255 -8.88 -21.22 -0.89
C LYS A 255 -9.61 -20.50 0.26
N LEU A 256 -9.16 -19.31 0.62
CA LEU A 256 -9.73 -18.47 1.69
C LEU A 256 -10.99 -17.70 1.26
N GLY A 257 -11.49 -17.94 0.04
CA GLY A 257 -12.77 -17.43 -0.44
C GLY A 257 -12.73 -16.01 -1.01
N PHE A 258 -11.56 -15.44 -1.28
CA PHE A 258 -11.52 -14.20 -2.04
C PHE A 258 -12.00 -14.43 -3.48
N ILE A 259 -12.64 -13.43 -4.07
CA ILE A 259 -13.06 -13.49 -5.49
C ILE A 259 -11.94 -13.08 -6.43
N GLY A 260 -10.91 -12.42 -5.93
CA GLY A 260 -9.72 -12.04 -6.68
C GLY A 260 -8.70 -11.31 -5.83
N ALA A 261 -7.50 -11.17 -6.38
CA ALA A 261 -6.40 -10.50 -5.71
C ALA A 261 -5.59 -9.63 -6.69
N VAL A 262 -5.01 -8.55 -6.17
CA VAL A 262 -4.25 -7.58 -6.93
C VAL A 262 -2.77 -7.63 -6.60
N SER A 263 -1.94 -7.45 -7.62
CA SER A 263 -0.48 -7.40 -7.54
C SER A 263 0.05 -6.00 -7.81
N THR A 264 1.36 -5.83 -7.81
CA THR A 264 2.04 -4.64 -8.32
C THR A 264 2.73 -4.87 -9.67
N ALA A 265 2.38 -5.98 -10.36
CA ALA A 265 2.73 -6.16 -11.75
C ALA A 265 2.11 -5.03 -12.58
N TRP A 266 2.90 -4.48 -13.49
CA TRP A 266 2.42 -3.39 -14.33
C TRP A 266 1.64 -3.91 -15.53
N GLY A 267 0.49 -3.31 -15.84
CA GLY A 267 -0.34 -3.70 -16.97
C GLY A 267 -1.83 -3.46 -16.72
N ALA A 268 -2.64 -3.84 -17.68
CA ALA A 268 -4.09 -3.85 -17.61
C ALA A 268 -4.62 -5.30 -17.66
N ALA A 269 -5.63 -5.60 -16.86
CA ALA A 269 -6.24 -6.93 -16.85
C ALA A 269 -7.21 -7.14 -18.02
N SER A 270 -7.16 -8.33 -18.59
CA SER A 270 -8.08 -8.83 -19.61
C SER A 270 -8.80 -10.09 -19.13
N ARG A 271 -9.73 -10.62 -19.91
CA ARG A 271 -10.41 -11.90 -19.60
C ARG A 271 -9.47 -13.11 -19.46
N LYS A 272 -8.23 -13.00 -19.96
CA LYS A 272 -7.21 -14.06 -19.86
C LYS A 272 -6.35 -13.91 -18.61
N THR A 273 -6.44 -12.77 -17.93
CA THR A 273 -5.66 -12.51 -16.72
C THR A 273 -6.22 -13.32 -15.55
N ASP A 274 -5.34 -13.96 -14.80
CA ASP A 274 -5.71 -14.65 -13.56
C ASP A 274 -6.35 -13.66 -12.57
N PRO A 275 -7.59 -13.87 -12.15
CA PRO A 275 -8.27 -12.95 -11.22
C PRO A 275 -7.58 -12.84 -9.85
N TYR A 276 -6.71 -13.78 -9.52
CA TYR A 276 -5.90 -13.75 -8.31
C TYR A 276 -4.53 -13.10 -8.49
N GLN A 277 -4.25 -12.50 -9.64
CA GLN A 277 -2.99 -11.83 -9.96
C GLN A 277 -3.21 -10.58 -10.84
N LEU A 278 -4.26 -9.81 -10.55
CA LEU A 278 -4.62 -8.64 -11.35
C LEU A 278 -3.51 -7.58 -11.26
N PRO A 279 -3.02 -7.08 -12.42
CA PRO A 279 -2.00 -6.05 -12.44
C PRO A 279 -2.56 -4.69 -12.04
N ARG A 280 -1.70 -3.88 -11.43
CA ARG A 280 -1.98 -2.48 -11.07
C ARG A 280 -0.85 -1.58 -11.53
N PHE A 281 -1.09 -0.28 -11.57
CA PHE A 281 -0.02 0.68 -11.79
C PHE A 281 -0.15 1.92 -10.90
N SER A 282 0.99 2.39 -10.44
CA SER A 282 1.10 3.63 -9.69
C SER A 282 1.30 4.80 -10.64
N PRO A 283 0.54 5.90 -10.54
CA PRO A 283 0.82 7.10 -11.31
C PRO A 283 2.08 7.78 -10.76
N TRP A 284 3.15 7.83 -11.57
CA TRP A 284 4.43 8.45 -11.18
C TRP A 284 4.65 9.83 -11.79
N THR A 285 3.80 10.25 -12.71
CA THR A 285 3.93 11.53 -13.38
C THR A 285 3.10 12.60 -12.71
N HIS A 286 3.69 13.81 -12.62
CA HIS A 286 3.08 14.94 -11.91
C HIS A 286 2.29 15.87 -12.82
N ASN A 287 2.11 15.52 -14.11
CA ASN A 287 1.34 16.30 -15.07
C ASN A 287 0.41 15.43 -15.90
N SER A 288 -0.67 16.03 -16.40
CA SER A 288 -1.73 15.34 -17.16
C SER A 288 -1.21 14.64 -18.42
N TRP A 289 -0.25 15.22 -19.11
CA TRP A 289 0.34 14.66 -20.33
C TRP A 289 1.09 13.35 -20.04
N GLY A 290 1.98 13.41 -19.04
CA GLY A 290 2.73 12.23 -18.60
C GLY A 290 1.83 11.11 -18.12
N PHE A 291 0.78 11.44 -17.36
CA PHE A 291 -0.20 10.44 -16.89
C PHE A 291 -0.98 9.82 -18.05
N THR A 292 -1.40 10.62 -19.05
CA THR A 292 -2.05 10.08 -20.26
C THR A 292 -1.13 9.14 -21.03
N MET A 293 0.15 9.46 -21.18
CA MET A 293 1.14 8.57 -21.80
C MET A 293 1.32 7.27 -20.99
N GLN A 294 1.34 7.38 -19.66
CA GLN A 294 1.44 6.22 -18.77
C GLN A 294 0.22 5.31 -18.90
N LEU A 295 -1.00 5.87 -18.94
CA LEU A 295 -2.23 5.13 -19.20
C LEU A 295 -2.19 4.40 -20.56
N SER A 296 -1.76 5.09 -21.61
CA SER A 296 -1.64 4.49 -22.95
C SER A 296 -0.67 3.31 -22.95
N ARG A 297 0.49 3.44 -22.29
CA ARG A 297 1.45 2.34 -22.13
C ARG A 297 0.86 1.18 -21.32
N ASN A 298 0.15 1.49 -20.22
CA ASN A 298 -0.49 0.47 -19.39
C ASN A 298 -1.49 -0.38 -20.18
N LEU A 299 -2.28 0.25 -21.05
CA LEU A 299 -3.25 -0.46 -21.90
C LEU A 299 -2.61 -1.34 -22.99
N MET A 300 -1.36 -1.06 -23.39
CA MET A 300 -0.62 -1.91 -24.33
C MET A 300 0.01 -3.14 -23.66
N HIS A 301 0.12 -3.18 -22.34
CA HIS A 301 0.60 -4.33 -21.56
C HIS A 301 -0.61 -5.10 -20.99
N GLN A 302 -1.19 -5.99 -21.82
CA GLN A 302 -2.30 -6.89 -21.47
C GLN A 302 -1.85 -8.34 -21.44
#